data_408599940462bbf204fd71148a62252d
#
_entry.id   408599940462bbf204fd71148a62252d
#
_cell.length_a   1.000
_cell.length_b   1.000
_cell.length_c   1.000
_cell.angle_alpha   90.00
_cell.angle_beta   90.00
_cell.angle_gamma   90.00
#
_symmetry.space_group_name_H-M   'P 1'
#
loop_
_entity.id
_entity.type
_entity.pdbx_description
1 polymer ?
#
loop_
_entity_poly.entity_id
_entity_poly.type
_entity_poly.pdbx_seq_one_letter_code
_entity_poly.pdbx_strand_id
1 'polypeptide(L)'
;MRSPGLVSLVGAGPGDPELLTVRAVARLQAADLVLYDALVDPATLRHAAHARWAYVGKRAGRHSISQETIERIMIRRALRGERVVRLKSGDPFVFGRGGEEALALAAAGVPCEVVPGVSAAVAGPALAGIPVTHRGTVSAFLVVSGHAETAFAPALGSLAPGAATVVVLMGIATRAAIVALLLSRGWNPQTRAAVLLSASTAEARSWRGTLATLGACELPEMYSDLPGLLVIGATVAIAEQLEALAIGAGQLPAREPAAGSTTRQSSSSSFAPAGPNDAHVPFVGR
;
A
#
# COMPACT_ATOMS: atom_id res chain seq x y z
N MET A 1 4.82 -8.07 -38.54
CA MET A 1 5.18 -7.96 -37.10
C MET A 1 3.88 -8.02 -36.29
N ARG A 2 3.82 -8.79 -35.19
CA ARG A 2 2.66 -8.75 -34.29
C ARG A 2 2.66 -7.39 -33.58
N SER A 3 1.49 -6.79 -33.40
CA SER A 3 1.37 -5.57 -32.61
C SER A 3 1.86 -5.84 -31.17
N PRO A 4 2.56 -4.87 -30.54
CA PRO A 4 2.92 -4.98 -29.15
C PRO A 4 1.68 -5.22 -28.28
N GLY A 5 1.84 -6.00 -27.22
CA GLY A 5 0.84 -6.11 -26.17
C GLY A 5 0.74 -4.85 -25.34
N LEU A 6 -0.13 -4.85 -24.34
CA LEU A 6 -0.36 -3.73 -23.42
C LEU A 6 0.30 -4.00 -22.07
N VAL A 7 0.97 -3.01 -21.50
CA VAL A 7 1.35 -3.01 -20.09
C VAL A 7 0.37 -2.14 -19.30
N SER A 8 -0.26 -2.71 -18.28
CA SER A 8 -1.11 -1.97 -17.34
C SER A 8 -0.38 -1.82 -15.99
N LEU A 9 -0.06 -0.59 -15.60
CA LEU A 9 0.43 -0.27 -14.26
C LEU A 9 -0.78 -0.14 -13.34
N VAL A 10 -1.01 -1.15 -12.49
CA VAL A 10 -2.26 -1.31 -11.75
C VAL A 10 -2.03 -1.15 -10.26
N GLY A 11 -2.80 -0.28 -9.62
CA GLY A 11 -2.85 -0.16 -8.16
C GLY A 11 -3.65 -1.31 -7.54
N ALA A 12 -3.01 -2.01 -6.60
CA ALA A 12 -3.62 -3.10 -5.83
C ALA A 12 -4.41 -2.61 -4.60
N GLY A 13 -4.47 -1.31 -4.38
CA GLY A 13 -5.07 -0.79 -3.16
C GLY A 13 -4.21 -0.99 -1.90
N PRO A 14 -4.77 -0.73 -0.71
CA PRO A 14 -4.04 -0.71 0.55
C PRO A 14 -3.77 -2.11 1.16
N GLY A 15 -4.35 -3.17 0.60
CA GLY A 15 -4.21 -4.54 1.09
C GLY A 15 -5.47 -5.39 0.86
N ASP A 16 -6.63 -4.93 1.32
CA ASP A 16 -7.91 -5.61 1.15
C ASP A 16 -8.28 -5.73 -0.35
N PRO A 17 -8.47 -6.95 -0.90
CA PRO A 17 -8.88 -7.15 -2.29
C PRO A 17 -10.21 -6.50 -2.65
N GLU A 18 -11.12 -6.27 -1.70
CA GLU A 18 -12.39 -5.58 -1.94
C GLU A 18 -12.19 -4.08 -2.24
N LEU A 19 -11.01 -3.53 -1.95
CA LEU A 19 -10.63 -2.15 -2.27
C LEU A 19 -9.94 -2.02 -3.64
N LEU A 20 -9.93 -3.08 -4.44
CA LEU A 20 -9.54 -3.00 -5.85
C LEU A 20 -10.54 -2.15 -6.62
N THR A 21 -10.04 -1.37 -7.58
CA THR A 21 -10.95 -0.75 -8.54
C THR A 21 -11.49 -1.79 -9.51
N VAL A 22 -12.72 -1.58 -10.00
CA VAL A 22 -13.34 -2.46 -11.01
C VAL A 22 -12.43 -2.59 -12.25
N ARG A 23 -11.73 -1.52 -12.64
CA ARG A 23 -10.78 -1.56 -13.74
C ARG A 23 -9.55 -2.43 -13.42
N ALA A 24 -9.05 -2.38 -12.18
CA ALA A 24 -7.95 -3.24 -11.75
C ALA A 24 -8.31 -4.72 -11.88
N VAL A 25 -9.50 -5.10 -11.41
CA VAL A 25 -10.03 -6.47 -11.56
C VAL A 25 -10.11 -6.88 -13.03
N ALA A 26 -10.66 -6.03 -13.90
CA ALA A 26 -10.77 -6.32 -15.34
C ALA A 26 -9.38 -6.50 -16.00
N ARG A 27 -8.36 -5.74 -15.58
CA ARG A 27 -6.99 -5.90 -16.10
C ARG A 27 -6.32 -7.17 -15.60
N LEU A 28 -6.52 -7.54 -14.33
CA LEU A 28 -6.04 -8.81 -13.78
C LEU A 28 -6.66 -10.00 -14.50
N GLN A 29 -7.97 -9.98 -14.74
CA GLN A 29 -8.68 -11.01 -15.49
C GLN A 29 -8.24 -11.15 -16.94
N ALA A 30 -7.74 -10.08 -17.54
CA ALA A 30 -7.28 -10.10 -18.91
C ALA A 30 -5.77 -10.35 -19.07
N ALA A 31 -5.00 -10.44 -17.98
CA ALA A 31 -3.54 -10.51 -18.01
C ALA A 31 -3.01 -11.87 -18.49
N ASP A 32 -1.90 -11.86 -19.22
CA ASP A 32 -1.11 -13.05 -19.54
C ASP A 32 0.04 -13.24 -18.53
N LEU A 33 0.51 -12.11 -17.94
CA LEU A 33 1.55 -12.07 -16.91
C LEU A 33 1.24 -10.98 -15.88
N VAL A 34 1.37 -11.32 -14.60
CA VAL A 34 1.30 -10.36 -13.49
C VAL A 34 2.65 -10.28 -12.79
N LEU A 35 3.25 -9.09 -12.77
CA LEU A 35 4.44 -8.77 -11.97
C LEU A 35 3.99 -8.03 -10.72
N TYR A 36 4.22 -8.57 -9.51
CA TYR A 36 3.67 -8.03 -8.28
C TYR A 36 4.71 -7.77 -7.19
N ASP A 37 4.44 -6.77 -6.33
CA ASP A 37 5.29 -6.33 -5.24
C ASP A 37 5.02 -7.07 -3.92
N ALA A 38 5.91 -6.88 -2.94
CA ALA A 38 5.88 -7.54 -1.63
C ALA A 38 4.64 -7.26 -0.78
N LEU A 39 4.02 -6.08 -0.95
CA LEU A 39 2.86 -5.65 -0.15
C LEU A 39 1.52 -5.92 -0.85
N VAL A 40 1.53 -6.64 -1.96
CA VAL A 40 0.29 -7.09 -2.61
C VAL A 40 -0.23 -8.32 -1.88
N ASP A 41 -1.49 -8.28 -1.45
CA ASP A 41 -2.13 -9.44 -0.84
C ASP A 41 -2.26 -10.58 -1.86
N PRO A 42 -1.83 -11.81 -1.52
CA PRO A 42 -1.98 -12.97 -2.40
C PRO A 42 -3.42 -13.24 -2.86
N ALA A 43 -4.43 -12.85 -2.06
CA ALA A 43 -5.83 -12.99 -2.44
C ALA A 43 -6.18 -12.13 -3.67
N THR A 44 -5.50 -11.02 -3.89
CA THR A 44 -5.65 -10.18 -5.10
C THR A 44 -5.30 -10.95 -6.37
N LEU A 45 -4.31 -11.84 -6.32
CA LEU A 45 -3.87 -12.63 -7.48
C LEU A 45 -4.90 -13.64 -7.96
N ARG A 46 -5.90 -13.98 -7.14
CA ARG A 46 -7.01 -14.86 -7.54
C ARG A 46 -7.81 -14.30 -8.72
N HIS A 47 -7.85 -12.97 -8.87
CA HIS A 47 -8.47 -12.34 -10.03
C HIS A 47 -7.72 -12.59 -11.35
N ALA A 48 -6.46 -13.04 -11.29
CA ALA A 48 -5.62 -13.40 -12.43
C ALA A 48 -5.23 -14.88 -12.41
N ALA A 49 -6.14 -15.78 -12.03
CA ALA A 49 -5.87 -17.20 -11.79
C ALA A 49 -5.29 -17.95 -13.01
N HIS A 50 -5.58 -17.48 -14.22
CA HIS A 50 -5.08 -18.05 -15.49
C HIS A 50 -3.75 -17.44 -15.95
N ALA A 51 -3.35 -16.29 -15.38
CA ALA A 51 -2.10 -15.63 -15.73
C ALA A 51 -0.88 -16.29 -15.07
N ARG A 52 0.29 -16.09 -15.64
CA ARG A 52 1.55 -16.36 -14.94
C ARG A 52 1.82 -15.25 -13.94
N TRP A 53 2.31 -15.58 -12.76
CA TRP A 53 2.68 -14.62 -11.72
C TRP A 53 4.17 -14.62 -11.50
N ALA A 54 4.77 -13.44 -11.34
CA ALA A 54 6.17 -13.30 -10.98
C ALA A 54 6.32 -12.24 -9.89
N TYR A 55 6.91 -12.65 -8.78
CA TYR A 55 7.25 -11.77 -7.68
C TYR A 55 8.46 -10.91 -8.06
N VAL A 56 8.32 -9.59 -7.95
CA VAL A 56 9.39 -8.62 -8.25
C VAL A 56 9.66 -7.68 -7.08
N GLY A 57 9.02 -7.91 -5.93
CA GLY A 57 9.14 -7.06 -4.75
C GLY A 57 10.52 -7.18 -4.08
N LYS A 58 10.86 -6.16 -3.29
CA LYS A 58 12.06 -6.16 -2.44
C LYS A 58 11.68 -6.72 -1.07
N ARG A 59 12.41 -7.73 -0.58
CA ARG A 59 12.37 -8.16 0.82
C ARG A 59 13.76 -7.95 1.43
N ALA A 60 13.80 -7.46 2.67
CA ALA A 60 15.05 -7.35 3.42
C ALA A 60 15.74 -8.73 3.47
N GLY A 61 17.06 -8.77 3.19
CA GLY A 61 17.86 -10.00 3.23
C GLY A 61 17.76 -10.94 2.03
N ARG A 62 17.00 -10.62 0.96
CA ARG A 62 16.96 -11.40 -0.29
C ARG A 62 17.44 -10.54 -1.48
N HIS A 63 18.02 -11.18 -2.49
CA HIS A 63 18.37 -10.50 -3.76
C HIS A 63 17.14 -9.81 -4.34
N SER A 64 17.17 -8.47 -4.37
CA SER A 64 16.09 -7.68 -4.97
C SER A 64 16.34 -7.54 -6.46
N ILE A 65 15.29 -7.76 -7.25
CA ILE A 65 15.31 -7.47 -8.69
C ILE A 65 15.47 -5.93 -8.85
N SER A 66 16.44 -5.50 -9.70
CA SER A 66 16.61 -4.07 -9.97
C SER A 66 15.43 -3.51 -10.76
N GLN A 67 15.19 -2.20 -10.64
CA GLN A 67 14.12 -1.53 -11.38
C GLN A 67 14.27 -1.70 -12.89
N GLU A 68 15.48 -1.55 -13.41
CA GLU A 68 15.80 -1.77 -14.83
C GLU A 68 15.49 -3.19 -15.30
N THR A 69 15.65 -4.19 -14.40
CA THR A 69 15.31 -5.57 -14.74
C THR A 69 13.80 -5.74 -14.82
N ILE A 70 13.02 -5.13 -13.91
CA ILE A 70 11.55 -5.13 -13.97
C ILE A 70 11.07 -4.49 -15.28
N GLU A 71 11.61 -3.34 -15.63
CA GLU A 71 11.30 -2.61 -16.88
C GLU A 71 11.62 -3.47 -18.10
N ARG A 72 12.82 -4.09 -18.15
CA ARG A 72 13.20 -5.01 -19.23
C ARG A 72 12.27 -6.21 -19.37
N ILE A 73 11.78 -6.75 -18.27
CA ILE A 73 10.80 -7.86 -18.29
C ILE A 73 9.50 -7.38 -18.91
N MET A 74 8.95 -6.25 -18.45
CA MET A 74 7.70 -5.68 -18.98
C MET A 74 7.81 -5.43 -20.50
N ILE A 75 8.85 -4.70 -20.91
CA ILE A 75 9.10 -4.36 -22.33
C ILE A 75 9.20 -5.63 -23.17
N ARG A 76 10.06 -6.58 -22.79
CA ARG A 76 10.29 -7.81 -23.54
C ARG A 76 9.02 -8.66 -23.71
N ARG A 77 8.19 -8.71 -22.67
CA ARG A 77 6.94 -9.49 -22.70
C ARG A 77 5.88 -8.79 -23.55
N ALA A 78 5.72 -7.48 -23.41
CA ALA A 78 4.79 -6.72 -24.23
C ALA A 78 5.17 -6.76 -25.73
N LEU A 79 6.47 -6.66 -26.08
CA LEU A 79 6.90 -6.78 -27.47
C LEU A 79 6.62 -8.17 -28.10
N ARG A 80 6.34 -9.20 -27.27
CA ARG A 80 5.87 -10.52 -27.73
C ARG A 80 4.36 -10.60 -27.90
N GLY A 81 3.64 -9.50 -27.64
CA GLY A 81 2.18 -9.41 -27.75
C GLY A 81 1.45 -9.78 -26.45
N GLU A 82 2.15 -9.97 -25.31
CA GLU A 82 1.53 -10.32 -24.04
C GLU A 82 0.90 -9.10 -23.35
N ARG A 83 -0.22 -9.30 -22.67
CA ARG A 83 -0.84 -8.33 -21.76
C ARG A 83 -0.20 -8.48 -20.40
N VAL A 84 0.61 -7.51 -20.01
CA VAL A 84 1.35 -7.52 -18.76
C VAL A 84 0.68 -6.59 -17.74
N VAL A 85 0.36 -7.11 -16.57
CA VAL A 85 -0.04 -6.29 -15.43
C VAL A 85 1.15 -6.13 -14.50
N ARG A 86 1.54 -4.88 -14.24
CA ARG A 86 2.45 -4.50 -13.16
C ARG A 86 1.59 -4.09 -11.96
N LEU A 87 1.43 -5.01 -11.00
CA LEU A 87 0.56 -4.84 -9.84
C LEU A 87 1.36 -4.25 -8.67
N LYS A 88 0.99 -3.06 -8.21
CA LYS A 88 1.70 -2.25 -7.22
C LYS A 88 0.80 -1.98 -6.02
N SER A 89 1.31 -2.13 -4.80
CA SER A 89 0.55 -1.77 -3.60
C SER A 89 0.14 -0.29 -3.62
N GLY A 90 -1.04 0.01 -3.12
CA GLY A 90 -1.63 1.35 -3.14
C GLY A 90 -1.92 1.83 -4.56
N ASP A 91 -1.41 3.00 -4.91
CA ASP A 91 -1.51 3.62 -6.23
C ASP A 91 -0.14 3.60 -6.94
N PRO A 92 -0.07 3.32 -8.26
CA PRO A 92 1.20 3.24 -8.99
C PRO A 92 2.03 4.52 -8.97
N PHE A 93 1.38 5.68 -8.85
CA PHE A 93 2.01 7.00 -8.93
C PHE A 93 2.23 7.67 -7.57
N VAL A 94 1.82 7.02 -6.46
CA VAL A 94 2.08 7.50 -5.11
C VAL A 94 3.26 6.73 -4.50
N PHE A 95 4.46 7.27 -4.62
CA PHE A 95 5.75 6.69 -4.19
C PHE A 95 6.03 5.28 -4.73
N GLY A 96 5.31 4.88 -5.78
CA GLY A 96 5.38 3.54 -6.37
C GLY A 96 6.34 3.44 -7.56
N ARG A 97 7.05 4.49 -7.97
CA ARG A 97 7.93 4.53 -9.14
C ARG A 97 7.23 4.23 -10.48
N GLY A 98 5.89 4.27 -10.53
CA GLY A 98 5.13 4.01 -11.75
C GLY A 98 5.44 4.99 -12.89
N GLY A 99 5.81 6.24 -12.56
CA GLY A 99 6.25 7.22 -13.54
C GLY A 99 7.53 6.80 -14.28
N GLU A 100 8.52 6.22 -13.57
CA GLU A 100 9.75 5.69 -14.16
C GLU A 100 9.43 4.51 -15.09
N GLU A 101 8.58 3.57 -14.62
CA GLU A 101 8.12 2.43 -15.42
C GLU A 101 7.39 2.88 -16.69
N ALA A 102 6.49 3.86 -16.59
CA ALA A 102 5.76 4.41 -17.73
C ALA A 102 6.68 5.07 -18.78
N LEU A 103 7.68 5.84 -18.30
CA LEU A 103 8.66 6.47 -19.18
C LEU A 103 9.54 5.44 -19.92
N ALA A 104 9.98 4.39 -19.23
CA ALA A 104 10.76 3.31 -19.84
C ALA A 104 9.96 2.56 -20.91
N LEU A 105 8.67 2.29 -20.66
CA LEU A 105 7.76 1.66 -21.62
C LEU A 105 7.53 2.55 -22.86
N ALA A 106 7.28 3.85 -22.63
CA ALA A 106 7.10 4.82 -23.73
C ALA A 106 8.35 4.93 -24.61
N ALA A 107 9.54 5.00 -23.99
CA ALA A 107 10.82 5.03 -24.72
C ALA A 107 11.05 3.77 -25.56
N ALA A 108 10.50 2.62 -25.15
CA ALA A 108 10.58 1.37 -25.90
C ALA A 108 9.43 1.19 -26.92
N GLY A 109 8.55 2.16 -27.10
CA GLY A 109 7.39 2.08 -27.99
C GLY A 109 6.33 1.06 -27.56
N VAL A 110 6.28 0.74 -26.27
CA VAL A 110 5.31 -0.20 -25.71
C VAL A 110 4.08 0.55 -25.19
N PRO A 111 2.86 0.20 -25.64
CA PRO A 111 1.63 0.78 -25.12
C PRO A 111 1.51 0.55 -23.60
N CYS A 112 1.23 1.63 -22.87
CA CYS A 112 1.08 1.60 -21.42
C CYS A 112 -0.21 2.33 -21.00
N GLU A 113 -0.92 1.77 -20.02
CA GLU A 113 -1.98 2.46 -19.31
C GLU A 113 -1.70 2.46 -17.80
N VAL A 114 -2.25 3.44 -17.11
CA VAL A 114 -2.22 3.50 -15.64
C VAL A 114 -3.64 3.29 -15.11
N VAL A 115 -3.77 2.34 -14.20
CA VAL A 115 -5.02 2.07 -13.50
C VAL A 115 -4.83 2.49 -12.04
N PRO A 116 -5.41 3.62 -11.60
CA PRO A 116 -5.27 4.09 -10.24
C PRO A 116 -5.74 3.05 -9.22
N GLY A 117 -5.12 3.07 -8.05
CA GLY A 117 -5.52 2.29 -6.89
C GLY A 117 -5.78 3.19 -5.68
N VAL A 118 -6.47 2.67 -4.68
CA VAL A 118 -6.70 3.39 -3.44
C VAL A 118 -5.39 3.44 -2.65
N SER A 119 -4.82 4.64 -2.52
CA SER A 119 -3.57 4.82 -1.76
C SER A 119 -3.78 4.58 -0.27
N ALA A 120 -2.83 3.90 0.38
CA ALA A 120 -2.81 3.75 1.83
C ALA A 120 -2.78 5.10 2.58
N ALA A 121 -2.31 6.17 1.94
CA ALA A 121 -2.32 7.53 2.50
C ALA A 121 -3.73 8.06 2.77
N VAL A 122 -4.73 7.55 2.06
CA VAL A 122 -6.15 7.92 2.25
C VAL A 122 -6.91 6.78 2.94
N ALA A 123 -6.73 5.55 2.48
CA ALA A 123 -7.45 4.40 3.01
C ALA A 123 -7.06 4.07 4.45
N GLY A 124 -5.77 4.14 4.80
CA GLY A 124 -5.31 3.84 6.14
C GLY A 124 -5.98 4.71 7.21
N PRO A 125 -5.90 6.05 7.10
CA PRO A 125 -6.61 6.95 8.01
C PRO A 125 -8.12 6.71 8.02
N ALA A 126 -8.77 6.59 6.84
CA ALA A 126 -10.21 6.40 6.75
C ALA A 126 -10.69 5.14 7.48
N LEU A 127 -10.01 4.00 7.29
CA LEU A 127 -10.31 2.74 7.96
C LEU A 127 -10.07 2.79 9.48
N ALA A 128 -9.20 3.70 9.94
CA ALA A 128 -8.95 3.97 11.34
C ALA A 128 -9.86 5.06 11.93
N GLY A 129 -10.89 5.52 11.20
CA GLY A 129 -11.81 6.57 11.61
C GLY A 129 -11.19 7.97 11.64
N ILE A 130 -10.05 8.18 10.99
CA ILE A 130 -9.33 9.45 10.94
C ILE A 130 -9.56 10.10 9.56
N PRO A 131 -10.39 11.15 9.45
CA PRO A 131 -10.49 11.90 8.20
C PRO A 131 -9.20 12.68 7.95
N VAL A 132 -8.67 12.66 6.73
CA VAL A 132 -7.48 13.46 6.39
C VAL A 132 -7.77 14.95 6.25
N THR A 133 -9.03 15.33 6.05
CA THR A 133 -9.55 16.70 6.11
C THR A 133 -10.86 16.73 6.88
N HIS A 134 -11.12 17.85 7.61
CA HIS A 134 -12.36 18.02 8.34
C HIS A 134 -12.76 19.50 8.38
N ARG A 135 -14.02 19.78 8.03
CA ARG A 135 -14.55 21.16 8.03
C ARG A 135 -14.41 21.78 9.42
N GLY A 136 -13.88 22.99 9.48
CA GLY A 136 -13.65 23.71 10.74
C GLY A 136 -12.37 23.31 11.49
N THR A 137 -11.64 22.28 11.02
CA THR A 137 -10.39 21.84 11.63
C THR A 137 -9.22 22.04 10.66
N VAL A 138 -9.25 21.36 9.50
CA VAL A 138 -8.19 21.48 8.50
C VAL A 138 -8.75 21.15 7.10
N SER A 139 -8.38 21.96 6.12
CA SER A 139 -8.85 21.84 4.73
C SER A 139 -7.82 21.23 3.78
N ALA A 140 -6.63 20.89 4.27
CA ALA A 140 -5.55 20.34 3.47
C ALA A 140 -4.92 19.11 4.16
N PHE A 141 -4.33 18.23 3.37
CA PHE A 141 -3.44 17.20 3.88
C PHE A 141 -2.21 17.09 2.98
N LEU A 142 -1.08 16.76 3.61
CA LEU A 142 0.21 16.59 2.96
C LEU A 142 0.64 15.14 3.10
N VAL A 143 0.97 14.49 1.98
CA VAL A 143 1.52 13.14 1.95
C VAL A 143 2.99 13.21 1.64
N VAL A 144 3.83 12.63 2.50
CA VAL A 144 5.29 12.57 2.30
C VAL A 144 5.81 11.14 2.44
N SER A 145 6.96 10.89 1.82
CA SER A 145 7.70 9.65 2.03
C SER A 145 8.68 9.81 3.18
N GLY A 146 8.55 8.96 4.19
CA GLY A 146 9.42 8.96 5.37
C GLY A 146 10.66 8.08 5.25
N HIS A 147 10.95 7.50 4.08
CA HIS A 147 12.04 6.52 3.93
C HIS A 147 13.44 7.09 4.20
N ALA A 148 13.64 8.40 4.02
CA ALA A 148 14.89 9.12 4.30
C ALA A 148 14.60 10.58 4.66
N GLU A 149 15.45 11.20 5.47
CA GLU A 149 15.29 12.58 5.91
C GLU A 149 15.26 13.55 4.72
N THR A 150 16.10 13.33 3.73
CA THR A 150 16.13 14.12 2.48
C THR A 150 14.82 14.10 1.70
N ALA A 151 13.96 13.10 1.92
CA ALA A 151 12.67 12.99 1.25
C ALA A 151 11.56 13.78 1.97
N PHE A 152 11.58 13.85 3.32
CA PHE A 152 10.51 14.53 4.05
C PHE A 152 10.88 15.92 4.57
N ALA A 153 12.17 16.16 4.88
CA ALA A 153 12.57 17.38 5.54
C ALA A 153 12.27 18.67 4.76
N PRO A 154 12.44 18.76 3.43
CA PRO A 154 12.11 19.97 2.69
C PRO A 154 10.60 20.33 2.80
N ALA A 155 9.72 19.35 2.66
CA ALA A 155 8.28 19.55 2.71
C ALA A 155 7.79 19.83 4.14
N LEU A 156 8.19 19.02 5.12
CA LEU A 156 7.79 19.19 6.52
C LEU A 156 8.43 20.43 7.16
N GLY A 157 9.66 20.76 6.76
CA GLY A 157 10.37 21.94 7.29
C GLY A 157 9.77 23.29 6.85
N SER A 158 9.01 23.31 5.75
CA SER A 158 8.32 24.50 5.23
C SER A 158 6.84 24.56 5.60
N LEU A 159 6.27 23.48 6.15
CA LEU A 159 4.86 23.41 6.51
C LEU A 159 4.61 24.16 7.83
N ALA A 160 3.73 25.14 7.81
CA ALA A 160 3.29 25.85 9.02
C ALA A 160 2.56 24.88 9.97
N PRO A 161 2.79 24.98 11.30
CA PRO A 161 2.12 24.13 12.28
C PRO A 161 0.59 24.17 12.13
N GLY A 162 -0.04 23.00 12.03
CA GLY A 162 -1.49 22.87 11.93
C GLY A 162 -2.12 23.23 10.57
N ALA A 163 -1.33 23.64 9.56
CA ALA A 163 -1.86 24.02 8.24
C ALA A 163 -2.43 22.83 7.46
N ALA A 164 -1.97 21.61 7.74
CA ALA A 164 -2.45 20.39 7.10
C ALA A 164 -2.37 19.19 8.04
N THR A 165 -3.18 18.18 7.77
CA THR A 165 -2.93 16.82 8.30
C THR A 165 -1.73 16.23 7.55
N VAL A 166 -0.71 15.77 8.27
CA VAL A 166 0.47 15.13 7.69
C VAL A 166 0.28 13.62 7.70
N VAL A 167 0.41 13.01 6.53
CA VAL A 167 0.41 11.55 6.36
C VAL A 167 1.79 11.13 5.85
N VAL A 168 2.50 10.29 6.61
CA VAL A 168 3.85 9.84 6.26
C VAL A 168 3.81 8.36 5.90
N LEU A 169 4.01 8.05 4.63
CA LEU A 169 4.22 6.68 4.18
C LEU A 169 5.69 6.28 4.39
N MET A 170 5.95 4.99 4.71
CA MET A 170 7.32 4.48 4.95
C MET A 170 8.08 5.21 6.08
N GLY A 171 7.36 5.80 7.05
CA GLY A 171 7.94 6.67 8.09
C GLY A 171 8.11 6.01 9.46
N ILE A 172 7.84 4.71 9.62
CA ILE A 172 7.88 4.06 10.93
C ILE A 172 9.29 4.09 11.54
N ALA A 173 10.31 3.75 10.77
CA ALA A 173 11.71 3.74 11.25
C ALA A 173 12.25 5.15 11.53
N THR A 174 11.77 6.16 10.80
CA THR A 174 12.24 7.55 10.89
C THR A 174 11.35 8.44 11.77
N ARG A 175 10.34 7.86 12.45
CA ARG A 175 9.36 8.64 13.24
C ARG A 175 9.97 9.59 14.25
N ALA A 176 11.06 9.18 14.91
CA ALA A 176 11.75 10.04 15.86
C ALA A 176 12.38 11.29 15.21
N ALA A 177 13.00 11.13 14.03
CA ALA A 177 13.55 12.25 13.27
C ALA A 177 12.45 13.18 12.75
N ILE A 178 11.32 12.63 12.28
CA ILE A 178 10.14 13.40 11.84
C ILE A 178 9.59 14.23 13.00
N VAL A 179 9.44 13.63 14.19
CA VAL A 179 9.00 14.32 15.41
C VAL A 179 9.95 15.45 15.77
N ALA A 180 11.26 15.17 15.82
CA ALA A 180 12.28 16.17 16.15
C ALA A 180 12.22 17.36 15.19
N LEU A 181 12.09 17.11 13.89
CA LEU A 181 11.94 18.14 12.87
C LEU A 181 10.68 19.00 13.12
N LEU A 182 9.51 18.37 13.28
CA LEU A 182 8.25 19.11 13.47
C LEU A 182 8.31 19.96 14.74
N LEU A 183 8.80 19.43 15.86
CA LEU A 183 8.96 20.18 17.12
C LEU A 183 9.92 21.36 16.95
N SER A 184 11.05 21.19 16.23
CA SER A 184 11.98 22.28 15.94
C SER A 184 11.37 23.38 15.06
N ARG A 185 10.29 23.08 14.33
CA ARG A 185 9.52 24.02 13.50
C ARG A 185 8.33 24.62 14.25
N GLY A 186 8.24 24.44 15.56
CA GLY A 186 7.22 25.06 16.40
C GLY A 186 5.88 24.32 16.44
N TRP A 187 5.82 23.07 15.99
CA TRP A 187 4.60 22.26 16.17
C TRP A 187 4.35 22.02 17.66
N ASN A 188 3.08 22.10 18.06
CA ASN A 188 2.69 21.84 19.42
C ASN A 188 2.97 20.36 19.78
N PRO A 189 3.72 20.09 20.88
CA PRO A 189 3.95 18.73 21.36
C PRO A 189 2.67 17.92 21.61
N GLN A 190 1.55 18.58 21.91
CA GLN A 190 0.24 17.98 22.12
C GLN A 190 -0.56 17.76 20.82
N THR A 191 0.01 18.10 19.65
CA THR A 191 -0.62 17.77 18.35
C THR A 191 -0.89 16.27 18.31
N ARG A 192 -2.13 15.88 18.01
CA ARG A 192 -2.55 14.47 17.95
C ARG A 192 -1.80 13.73 16.84
N ALA A 193 -1.46 12.48 17.11
CA ALA A 193 -0.73 11.63 16.18
C ALA A 193 -1.18 10.18 16.27
N ALA A 194 -1.05 9.44 15.18
CA ALA A 194 -1.34 8.01 15.11
C ALA A 194 -0.27 7.27 14.29
N VAL A 195 -0.05 6.01 14.66
CA VAL A 195 0.66 5.01 13.85
C VAL A 195 -0.38 4.00 13.41
N LEU A 196 -0.44 3.73 12.11
CA LEU A 196 -1.36 2.74 11.52
C LEU A 196 -0.52 1.66 10.83
N LEU A 197 -0.64 0.43 11.29
CA LEU A 197 0.09 -0.73 10.75
C LEU A 197 -0.86 -1.64 10.00
N SER A 198 -0.42 -2.22 8.89
CA SER A 198 -1.17 -3.17 8.05
C SER A 198 -2.60 -2.74 7.78
N ALA A 199 -2.82 -1.45 7.56
CA ALA A 199 -4.16 -0.90 7.33
C ALA A 199 -4.87 -1.68 6.20
N SER A 200 -6.16 -1.95 6.39
CA SER A 200 -7.03 -2.74 5.49
C SER A 200 -6.79 -4.26 5.47
N THR A 201 -5.97 -4.80 6.35
CA THR A 201 -5.81 -6.25 6.50
C THR A 201 -6.35 -6.75 7.84
N ALA A 202 -6.48 -8.06 8.04
CA ALA A 202 -6.86 -8.66 9.32
C ALA A 202 -5.83 -8.37 10.44
N GLU A 203 -4.60 -8.03 10.07
CA GLU A 203 -3.50 -7.70 10.99
C GLU A 203 -3.45 -6.21 11.33
N ALA A 204 -4.45 -5.42 10.91
CA ALA A 204 -4.48 -3.98 11.17
C ALA A 204 -4.34 -3.66 12.65
N ARG A 205 -3.42 -2.75 12.98
CA ARG A 205 -3.17 -2.25 14.35
C ARG A 205 -3.03 -0.73 14.31
N SER A 206 -3.42 -0.07 15.36
CA SER A 206 -3.25 1.36 15.52
C SER A 206 -2.72 1.73 16.90
N TRP A 207 -1.85 2.73 16.93
CA TRP A 207 -1.47 3.45 18.13
C TRP A 207 -1.91 4.91 17.96
N ARG A 208 -2.39 5.53 19.04
CA ARG A 208 -2.75 6.95 19.07
C ARG A 208 -2.13 7.62 20.29
N GLY A 209 -1.74 8.87 20.10
CA GLY A 209 -1.12 9.70 21.13
C GLY A 209 -0.91 11.12 20.65
N THR A 210 0.23 11.69 21.02
CA THR A 210 0.61 13.05 20.64
C THR A 210 1.96 13.06 19.93
N LEU A 211 2.30 14.18 19.31
CA LEU A 211 3.59 14.38 18.68
C LEU A 211 4.75 14.13 19.67
N ALA A 212 4.60 14.56 20.91
CA ALA A 212 5.60 14.32 21.96
C ALA A 212 5.85 12.83 22.23
N THR A 213 4.83 12.00 22.14
CA THR A 213 4.92 10.57 22.44
C THR A 213 5.17 9.69 21.22
N LEU A 214 4.92 10.21 19.99
CA LEU A 214 5.04 9.47 18.75
C LEU A 214 6.46 8.95 18.50
N GLY A 215 7.48 9.76 18.77
CA GLY A 215 8.89 9.40 18.51
C GLY A 215 9.37 8.21 19.33
N ALA A 216 8.89 8.11 20.58
CA ALA A 216 9.23 7.07 21.54
C ALA A 216 8.14 5.97 21.65
N CYS A 217 7.09 5.98 20.81
CA CYS A 217 6.08 4.95 20.89
C CYS A 217 6.68 3.57 20.66
N GLU A 218 6.50 2.68 21.64
CA GLU A 218 6.91 1.30 21.52
C GLU A 218 5.97 0.54 20.59
N LEU A 219 6.53 0.02 19.52
CA LEU A 219 5.86 -0.93 18.65
C LEU A 219 6.42 -2.30 19.00
N PRO A 220 5.60 -3.27 19.42
CA PRO A 220 6.07 -4.62 19.71
C PRO A 220 6.91 -5.17 18.55
N GLU A 221 8.00 -5.88 18.87
CA GLU A 221 8.98 -6.38 17.88
C GLU A 221 8.32 -7.23 16.80
N MET A 222 7.25 -7.97 17.17
CA MET A 222 6.44 -8.75 16.22
C MET A 222 5.77 -7.91 15.13
N TYR A 223 5.74 -6.58 15.25
CA TYR A 223 5.15 -5.67 14.27
C TYR A 223 6.20 -4.88 13.47
N SER A 224 7.50 -5.12 13.70
CA SER A 224 8.60 -4.41 13.05
C SER A 224 8.58 -4.49 11.53
N ASP A 225 8.13 -5.62 10.99
CA ASP A 225 8.09 -5.92 9.56
C ASP A 225 6.76 -5.53 8.88
N LEU A 226 5.77 -5.07 9.67
CA LEU A 226 4.48 -4.66 9.12
C LEU A 226 4.58 -3.32 8.39
N PRO A 227 3.94 -3.21 7.22
CA PRO A 227 3.83 -1.92 6.55
C PRO A 227 3.02 -0.95 7.41
N GLY A 228 3.49 0.29 7.50
CA GLY A 228 2.80 1.26 8.32
C GLY A 228 2.95 2.68 7.83
N LEU A 229 2.09 3.55 8.37
CA LEU A 229 2.10 4.98 8.10
C LEU A 229 1.86 5.77 9.39
N LEU A 230 2.24 7.04 9.38
CA LEU A 230 1.98 7.99 10.44
C LEU A 230 0.90 8.97 9.99
N VAL A 231 0.03 9.38 10.92
CA VAL A 231 -0.91 10.48 10.72
C VAL A 231 -0.70 11.48 11.84
N ILE A 232 -0.43 12.75 11.50
CA ILE A 232 -0.13 13.81 12.46
C ILE A 232 -1.03 15.01 12.17
N GLY A 233 -1.83 15.43 13.14
CA GLY A 233 -2.73 16.57 12.99
C GLY A 233 -3.98 16.46 13.84
N ALA A 234 -4.72 17.57 13.94
CA ALA A 234 -5.90 17.69 14.78
C ALA A 234 -7.02 16.68 14.41
N THR A 235 -7.07 16.23 13.16
CA THR A 235 -8.09 15.28 12.68
C THR A 235 -7.99 13.90 13.32
N VAL A 236 -6.84 13.53 13.89
CA VAL A 236 -6.68 12.27 14.62
C VAL A 236 -7.65 12.19 15.83
N ALA A 237 -7.98 13.32 16.45
CA ALA A 237 -8.94 13.36 17.54
C ALA A 237 -10.38 13.01 17.12
N ILE A 238 -10.72 13.10 15.84
CA ILE A 238 -12.05 12.73 15.33
C ILE A 238 -12.32 11.24 15.55
N ALA A 239 -11.31 10.39 15.37
CA ALA A 239 -11.46 8.94 15.59
C ALA A 239 -11.86 8.63 17.06
N GLU A 240 -11.29 9.34 18.03
CA GLU A 240 -11.62 9.19 19.44
C GLU A 240 -13.06 9.62 19.73
N GLN A 241 -13.52 10.70 19.08
CA GLN A 241 -14.90 11.16 19.19
C GLN A 241 -15.88 10.16 18.59
N LEU A 242 -15.55 9.57 17.44
CA LEU A 242 -16.38 8.53 16.82
C LEU A 242 -16.47 7.28 17.69
N GLU A 243 -15.37 6.83 18.29
CA GLU A 243 -15.36 5.69 19.21
C GLU A 243 -16.21 5.96 20.47
N ALA A 244 -16.07 7.14 21.07
CA ALA A 244 -16.85 7.53 22.22
C ALA A 244 -18.36 7.55 21.93
N LEU A 245 -18.76 8.04 20.76
CA LEU A 245 -20.15 8.03 20.30
C LEU A 245 -20.66 6.62 20.02
N ALA A 246 -19.84 5.75 19.41
CA ALA A 246 -20.21 4.36 19.13
C ALA A 246 -20.41 3.55 20.42
N ILE A 247 -19.58 3.74 21.44
CA ILE A 247 -19.75 3.12 22.75
C ILE A 247 -21.06 3.59 23.42
N GLY A 248 -21.40 4.88 23.29
CA GLY A 248 -22.65 5.44 23.82
C GLY A 248 -23.92 4.98 23.10
N ALA A 249 -23.80 4.56 21.83
CA ALA A 249 -24.92 4.12 20.99
C ALA A 249 -25.17 2.60 21.03
N GLY A 250 -24.37 1.81 21.76
CA GLY A 250 -24.47 0.34 21.81
C GLY A 250 -24.21 -0.31 20.45
N GLN A 251 -23.01 -0.81 20.29
CA GLN A 251 -22.51 -1.70 19.24
C GLN A 251 -22.85 -1.36 17.78
N LEU A 252 -21.85 -0.90 17.03
CA LEU A 252 -21.79 -1.20 15.59
C LEU A 252 -21.66 -2.73 15.44
N PRO A 253 -22.50 -3.39 14.60
CA PRO A 253 -22.40 -4.82 14.39
C PRO A 253 -21.00 -5.17 13.90
N ALA A 254 -20.41 -6.21 14.51
CA ALA A 254 -19.17 -6.79 13.99
C ALA A 254 -19.37 -7.15 12.52
N ARG A 255 -18.37 -6.84 11.69
CA ARG A 255 -18.35 -7.20 10.26
C ARG A 255 -18.55 -8.71 10.15
N GLU A 256 -19.71 -9.16 9.69
CA GLU A 256 -19.90 -10.57 9.36
C GLU A 256 -18.94 -10.94 8.22
N PRO A 257 -18.21 -12.06 8.33
CA PRO A 257 -17.48 -12.58 7.17
C PRO A 257 -18.51 -12.91 6.08
N ALA A 258 -18.24 -12.46 4.86
CA ALA A 258 -19.08 -12.73 3.70
C ALA A 258 -19.45 -14.23 3.68
N ALA A 259 -20.76 -14.52 3.68
CA ALA A 259 -21.29 -15.86 3.70
C ALA A 259 -20.74 -16.66 2.52
N GLY A 260 -19.81 -17.57 2.81
CA GLY A 260 -19.33 -18.55 1.87
C GLY A 260 -20.49 -19.44 1.45
N SER A 261 -20.69 -19.55 0.15
CA SER A 261 -21.63 -20.48 -0.47
C SER A 261 -21.44 -21.88 0.12
N THR A 262 -22.46 -22.39 0.78
CA THR A 262 -22.59 -23.77 1.23
C THR A 262 -22.44 -24.72 0.04
N THR A 263 -21.29 -25.34 -0.12
CA THR A 263 -21.13 -26.50 -0.98
C THR A 263 -21.01 -27.74 -0.08
N ARG A 264 -21.86 -28.69 -0.33
CA ARG A 264 -22.05 -29.99 0.34
C ARG A 264 -20.74 -30.68 0.73
N GLN A 265 -20.75 -31.19 1.95
CA GLN A 265 -19.80 -32.20 2.42
C GLN A 265 -19.82 -33.45 1.53
N SER A 266 -18.65 -33.86 1.08
CA SER A 266 -18.36 -35.28 0.77
C SER A 266 -16.90 -35.56 1.07
N SER A 267 -16.71 -36.49 2.04
CA SER A 267 -15.60 -37.41 2.26
C SER A 267 -14.16 -36.90 2.29
N SER A 268 -13.62 -37.02 3.48
CA SER A 268 -12.26 -37.29 3.93
C SER A 268 -11.22 -37.71 2.88
N SER A 269 -10.19 -36.86 2.70
CA SER A 269 -8.84 -37.35 2.49
C SER A 269 -7.85 -36.28 3.00
N SER A 270 -6.93 -36.73 3.86
CA SER A 270 -5.84 -35.98 4.46
C SER A 270 -4.94 -35.39 3.38
N PHE A 271 -4.87 -34.05 3.30
CA PHE A 271 -3.80 -33.37 2.55
C PHE A 271 -2.96 -32.52 3.53
N ALA A 272 -1.71 -32.90 3.65
CA ALA A 272 -0.68 -32.12 4.30
C ALA A 272 -0.46 -30.79 3.53
N PRO A 273 -0.09 -29.68 4.20
CA PRO A 273 0.16 -28.42 3.50
C PRO A 273 1.42 -28.55 2.66
N ALA A 274 1.26 -28.43 1.34
CA ALA A 274 2.37 -28.29 0.42
C ALA A 274 3.06 -26.95 0.67
N GLY A 275 4.36 -26.97 0.92
CA GLY A 275 5.22 -25.82 1.04
C GLY A 275 5.23 -24.97 -0.25
N PRO A 276 5.72 -23.73 -0.19
CA PRO A 276 5.70 -22.82 -1.33
C PRO A 276 6.56 -23.38 -2.46
N ASN A 277 5.92 -23.67 -3.59
CA ASN A 277 6.57 -24.12 -4.81
C ASN A 277 7.48 -22.99 -5.33
N ASP A 278 8.78 -23.17 -5.13
CA ASP A 278 9.85 -22.44 -5.81
C ASP A 278 9.86 -22.83 -7.30
N ALA A 279 8.97 -22.24 -8.08
CA ALA A 279 9.07 -22.31 -9.52
C ALA A 279 10.22 -21.40 -9.98
N HIS A 280 11.44 -21.89 -9.86
CA HIS A 280 12.60 -21.39 -10.57
C HIS A 280 12.31 -21.46 -12.07
N VAL A 281 12.10 -20.30 -12.70
CA VAL A 281 12.21 -20.21 -14.17
C VAL A 281 13.70 -20.18 -14.48
N PRO A 282 14.27 -21.21 -15.13
CA PRO A 282 15.68 -21.17 -15.48
C PRO A 282 15.92 -20.08 -16.52
N PHE A 283 16.88 -19.22 -16.23
CA PHE A 283 17.46 -18.30 -17.20
C PHE A 283 18.18 -19.13 -18.27
N VAL A 284 17.58 -19.27 -19.45
CA VAL A 284 18.29 -19.73 -20.62
C VAL A 284 18.90 -18.49 -21.25
N GLY A 285 20.21 -18.34 -21.06
CA GLY A 285 21.03 -17.41 -21.83
C GLY A 285 21.23 -17.96 -23.26
N ARG A 286 20.95 -17.13 -24.22
CA ARG A 286 21.71 -16.76 -25.43
C ARG A 286 20.86 -15.76 -26.19
#